data_3368f45e0980be8d221005ece07ae620
#
_entry.id   3368f45e0980be8d221005ece07ae620
#
_cell.length_a   1.000
_cell.length_b   1.000
_cell.length_c   1.000
_cell.angle_alpha   90.00
_cell.angle_beta   90.00
_cell.angle_gamma   90.00
#
_symmetry.space_group_name_H-M   'P 1'
#
loop_
_entity.id
_entity.type
_entity.pdbx_description
1 polymer ?
#
loop_
_entity_poly.entity_id
_entity_poly.type
_entity_poly.pdbx_seq_one_letter_code
_entity_poly.pdbx_strand_id
1 'polypeptide(L)'
;MKNLSLFFFIMILAGCGHGESIGQHLDLEIIKEEQLKFSRETAKEFIPNPDSAKFRNQIGECGEVSYKEADSDYVPFQRFIVLSKDIVLVENQTDQKQFELSWRSACTPSWK
;
A
#
# COMPACT_ATOMS: atom_id res chain seq x y z
N MET A 1 -32.46 -27.27 -32.78
CA MET A 1 -32.53 -25.83 -32.55
C MET A 1 -32.15 -25.46 -31.14
N LYS A 2 -32.77 -26.06 -30.16
CA LYS A 2 -32.44 -25.72 -28.79
C LYS A 2 -31.02 -26.12 -28.41
N ASN A 3 -30.56 -27.17 -29.00
CA ASN A 3 -29.20 -27.64 -28.70
C ASN A 3 -28.14 -26.68 -29.13
N LEU A 4 -28.38 -25.94 -30.15
CA LEU A 4 -27.42 -24.98 -30.64
C LEU A 4 -27.17 -23.87 -29.63
N SER A 5 -28.19 -23.45 -28.96
CA SER A 5 -28.04 -22.41 -27.96
C SER A 5 -27.15 -22.83 -26.81
N LEU A 6 -27.29 -24.06 -26.43
CA LEU A 6 -26.50 -24.58 -25.33
C LEU A 6 -25.03 -24.64 -25.67
N PHE A 7 -24.70 -25.01 -26.85
CA PHE A 7 -23.35 -25.07 -27.30
C PHE A 7 -22.70 -23.71 -27.27
N PHE A 8 -23.43 -22.75 -27.67
CA PHE A 8 -22.96 -21.39 -27.70
C PHE A 8 -22.50 -20.92 -26.33
N PHE A 9 -23.28 -21.21 -25.35
CA PHE A 9 -23.01 -20.86 -23.99
C PHE A 9 -21.70 -21.44 -23.48
N ILE A 10 -21.53 -22.70 -23.73
CA ILE A 10 -20.35 -23.41 -23.25
C ILE A 10 -19.08 -22.80 -23.81
N MET A 11 -19.12 -22.43 -25.05
CA MET A 11 -17.94 -21.86 -25.69
C MET A 11 -17.52 -20.53 -25.10
N ILE A 12 -18.49 -19.71 -24.77
CA ILE A 12 -18.22 -18.42 -24.20
C ILE A 12 -17.54 -18.55 -22.84
N LEU A 13 -18.02 -19.45 -22.03
CA LEU A 13 -17.46 -19.64 -20.71
C LEU A 13 -16.02 -20.12 -20.78
N ALA A 14 -15.74 -21.00 -21.67
CA ALA A 14 -14.40 -21.50 -21.82
C ALA A 14 -13.42 -20.41 -22.22
N GLY A 15 -13.81 -19.54 -23.09
CA GLY A 15 -12.97 -18.45 -23.52
C GLY A 15 -12.65 -17.48 -22.41
N CYS A 16 -13.60 -17.18 -21.58
CA CYS A 16 -13.38 -16.24 -20.49
C CYS A 16 -12.42 -16.80 -19.44
N GLY A 17 -12.48 -18.07 -19.20
CA GLY A 17 -11.62 -18.65 -18.17
C GLY A 17 -10.15 -18.48 -18.43
N HIS A 18 -9.74 -18.61 -19.65
CA HIS A 18 -8.33 -18.46 -20.01
C HIS A 18 -7.82 -17.05 -19.83
N GLY A 19 -8.62 -16.09 -20.19
CA GLY A 19 -8.21 -14.70 -20.06
C GLY A 19 -8.04 -14.29 -18.62
N GLU A 20 -8.82 -14.80 -17.74
CA GLU A 20 -8.77 -14.45 -16.36
C GLU A 20 -7.48 -14.86 -15.67
N SER A 21 -6.96 -16.00 -15.97
CA SER A 21 -5.74 -16.47 -15.34
C SER A 21 -4.57 -15.54 -15.56
N ILE A 22 -4.39 -15.06 -16.76
CA ILE A 22 -3.31 -14.15 -17.08
C ILE A 22 -3.55 -12.79 -16.47
N GLY A 23 -4.80 -12.33 -16.50
CA GLY A 23 -5.15 -11.04 -15.94
C GLY A 23 -4.91 -10.95 -14.45
N GLN A 24 -5.12 -12.01 -13.72
CA GLN A 24 -4.92 -12.02 -12.29
C GLN A 24 -3.49 -11.77 -11.91
N HIS A 25 -2.55 -12.31 -12.61
CA HIS A 25 -1.15 -12.12 -12.30
C HIS A 25 -0.73 -10.67 -12.46
N LEU A 26 -1.17 -10.02 -13.51
CA LEU A 26 -0.87 -8.61 -13.74
C LEU A 26 -1.60 -7.72 -12.73
N ASP A 27 -2.80 -8.08 -12.38
CA ASP A 27 -3.61 -7.30 -11.44
C ASP A 27 -2.99 -7.25 -10.04
N LEU A 28 -2.35 -8.31 -9.61
CA LEU A 28 -1.70 -8.32 -8.31
C LEU A 28 -0.55 -7.34 -8.24
N GLU A 29 0.20 -7.20 -9.31
CA GLU A 29 1.29 -6.23 -9.36
C GLU A 29 0.76 -4.81 -9.31
N ILE A 30 -0.30 -4.54 -10.04
CA ILE A 30 -0.92 -3.23 -10.06
C ILE A 30 -1.50 -2.87 -8.70
N ILE A 31 -2.16 -3.80 -8.06
CA ILE A 31 -2.75 -3.59 -6.75
C ILE A 31 -1.67 -3.26 -5.72
N LYS A 32 -0.54 -3.93 -5.82
CA LYS A 32 0.57 -3.71 -4.90
C LYS A 32 1.12 -2.29 -5.06
N GLU A 33 1.31 -1.85 -6.29
CA GLU A 33 1.80 -0.52 -6.56
C GLU A 33 0.81 0.55 -6.11
N GLU A 34 -0.46 0.31 -6.32
CA GLU A 34 -1.51 1.22 -5.90
C GLU A 34 -1.55 1.33 -4.39
N GLN A 35 -1.34 0.24 -3.70
CA GLN A 35 -1.32 0.23 -2.25
C GLN A 35 -0.13 1.04 -1.71
N LEU A 36 1.04 0.88 -2.30
CA LEU A 36 2.20 1.64 -1.90
C LEU A 36 2.00 3.13 -2.14
N LYS A 37 1.41 3.45 -3.26
CA LYS A 37 1.11 4.84 -3.60
C LYS A 37 0.11 5.44 -2.62
N PHE A 38 -0.92 4.69 -2.29
CA PHE A 38 -1.92 5.14 -1.33
C PHE A 38 -1.28 5.42 0.02
N SER A 39 -0.39 4.56 0.45
CA SER A 39 0.32 4.74 1.73
C SER A 39 1.17 6.01 1.72
N ARG A 40 1.87 6.26 0.63
CA ARG A 40 2.67 7.48 0.52
C ARG A 40 1.81 8.74 0.57
N GLU A 41 0.74 8.75 -0.22
CA GLU A 41 -0.12 9.93 -0.29
C GLU A 41 -0.82 10.18 1.04
N THR A 42 -1.22 9.12 1.71
CA THR A 42 -1.87 9.25 3.00
C THR A 42 -0.89 9.75 4.07
N ALA A 43 0.32 9.20 4.08
CA ALA A 43 1.34 9.62 5.04
C ALA A 43 1.70 11.09 4.88
N LYS A 44 1.70 11.59 3.66
CA LYS A 44 2.00 13.00 3.40
C LYS A 44 1.07 13.95 4.11
N GLU A 45 -0.15 13.53 4.34
CA GLU A 45 -1.14 14.38 4.99
C GLU A 45 -0.86 14.58 6.48
N PHE A 46 0.05 13.80 7.02
CA PHE A 46 0.34 13.83 8.46
C PHE A 46 1.71 14.38 8.79
N ILE A 47 2.43 14.89 7.80
CA ILE A 47 3.76 15.46 8.02
C ILE A 47 3.81 16.90 7.53
N PRO A 48 4.70 17.72 8.08
CA PRO A 48 4.88 19.08 7.56
C PRO A 48 5.54 19.02 6.20
N ASN A 49 5.26 20.00 5.38
CA ASN A 49 5.83 20.13 4.04
C ASN A 49 5.75 18.84 3.21
N PRO A 50 4.53 18.37 2.94
CA PRO A 50 4.36 17.10 2.24
C PRO A 50 5.07 17.02 0.90
N ASP A 51 5.25 18.14 0.22
CA ASP A 51 5.95 18.14 -1.07
C ASP A 51 7.43 17.81 -0.94
N SER A 52 7.99 17.94 0.26
CA SER A 52 9.39 17.61 0.49
C SER A 52 9.60 16.13 0.80
N ALA A 53 8.54 15.37 0.99
CA ALA A 53 8.62 14.00 1.46
C ALA A 53 9.42 13.09 0.55
N LYS A 54 10.30 12.31 1.16
CA LYS A 54 11.05 11.25 0.49
C LYS A 54 10.76 9.95 1.21
N PHE A 55 10.51 8.91 0.44
CA PHE A 55 10.11 7.61 1.00
C PHE A 55 11.12 6.53 0.67
N ARG A 56 11.26 5.57 1.57
CA ARG A 56 12.09 4.40 1.32
C ARG A 56 11.57 3.22 2.15
N ASN A 57 12.02 2.03 1.80
CA ASN A 57 11.72 0.79 2.55
C ASN A 57 10.23 0.58 2.81
N GLN A 58 9.41 0.86 1.81
CA GLN A 58 7.98 0.68 1.94
C GLN A 58 7.58 -0.78 1.80
N ILE A 59 6.76 -1.23 2.73
CA ILE A 59 6.18 -2.57 2.68
C ILE A 59 4.71 -2.42 3.11
N GLY A 60 3.79 -2.61 2.19
CA GLY A 60 2.37 -2.48 2.50
C GLY A 60 2.03 -1.11 3.07
N GLU A 61 1.58 -1.10 4.30
CA GLU A 61 1.16 0.13 4.98
C GLU A 61 2.27 0.81 5.75
N CYS A 62 3.47 0.26 5.69
CA CYS A 62 4.59 0.72 6.50
C CYS A 62 5.73 1.23 5.64
N GLY A 63 6.60 2.02 6.22
CA GLY A 63 7.76 2.52 5.49
C GLY A 63 8.52 3.55 6.29
N GLU A 64 9.39 4.26 5.59
CA GLU A 64 10.17 5.34 6.19
C GLU A 64 10.01 6.59 5.36
N VAL A 65 9.95 7.74 6.02
CA VAL A 65 9.79 9.02 5.34
C VAL A 65 10.72 10.06 5.94
N SER A 66 11.32 10.88 5.06
CA SER A 66 12.10 12.03 5.46
C SER A 66 11.42 13.25 4.85
N TYR A 67 11.40 14.34 5.57
CA TYR A 67 10.74 15.55 5.12
C TYR A 67 11.39 16.76 5.75
N LYS A 68 11.11 17.94 5.23
CA LYS A 68 11.63 19.17 5.79
C LYS A 68 10.68 19.72 6.83
N GLU A 69 11.20 20.18 7.94
CA GLU A 69 10.41 20.87 8.94
C GLU A 69 10.54 22.37 8.71
N ALA A 70 9.43 23.01 8.39
CA ALA A 70 9.41 24.43 8.07
C ALA A 70 10.43 24.72 6.97
N ASP A 71 11.33 25.63 7.17
CA ASP A 71 12.35 25.97 6.19
C ASP A 71 13.69 25.32 6.48
N SER A 72 13.73 24.36 7.38
CA SER A 72 14.98 23.74 7.78
C SER A 72 15.35 22.59 6.88
N ASP A 73 16.39 21.88 7.28
CA ASP A 73 16.87 20.72 6.56
C ASP A 73 15.94 19.53 6.77
N TYR A 74 16.20 18.48 6.05
CA TYR A 74 15.43 17.24 6.18
C TYR A 74 15.67 16.61 7.55
N VAL A 75 14.59 16.11 8.15
CA VAL A 75 14.73 15.31 9.36
C VAL A 75 15.23 13.92 8.96
N PRO A 76 15.85 13.18 9.87
CA PRO A 76 16.24 11.80 9.57
C PRO A 76 15.00 10.99 9.20
N PHE A 77 15.18 9.92 8.45
CA PHE A 77 14.05 9.08 8.08
C PHE A 77 13.31 8.58 9.31
N GLN A 78 12.00 8.75 9.30
CA GLN A 78 11.12 8.32 10.37
C GLN A 78 10.27 7.16 9.88
N ARG A 79 10.11 6.14 10.71
CA ARG A 79 9.19 5.07 10.36
C ARG A 79 7.76 5.58 10.42
N PHE A 80 6.90 5.05 9.57
CA PHE A 80 5.49 5.41 9.60
C PHE A 80 4.61 4.19 9.37
N ILE A 81 3.39 4.27 9.87
CA ILE A 81 2.40 3.20 9.71
C ILE A 81 1.08 3.84 9.30
N VAL A 82 0.53 3.43 8.17
CA VAL A 82 -0.78 3.91 7.72
C VAL A 82 -1.82 2.91 8.19
N LEU A 83 -2.52 3.23 9.26
CA LEU A 83 -3.55 2.35 9.80
C LEU A 83 -4.88 2.52 9.05
N SER A 84 -5.15 3.72 8.61
CA SER A 84 -6.29 4.01 7.75
C SER A 84 -6.04 5.38 7.12
N LYS A 85 -6.92 5.82 6.26
CA LYS A 85 -6.74 7.12 5.62
C LYS A 85 -6.77 8.26 6.63
N ASP A 86 -7.30 8.02 7.81
CA ASP A 86 -7.42 9.04 8.84
C ASP A 86 -6.45 8.86 10.01
N ILE A 87 -5.72 7.76 10.03
CA ILE A 87 -4.83 7.45 11.14
C ILE A 87 -3.47 6.99 10.62
N VAL A 88 -2.48 7.84 10.81
CA VAL A 88 -1.10 7.52 10.44
C VAL A 88 -0.21 7.80 11.64
N LEU A 89 0.62 6.85 11.99
CA LEU A 89 1.60 7.02 13.05
C LEU A 89 2.95 7.33 12.45
N VAL A 90 3.57 8.42 12.89
CA VAL A 90 4.92 8.76 12.46
C VAL A 90 5.78 8.71 13.71
N GLU A 91 6.92 8.06 13.61
CA GLU A 91 7.75 7.73 14.75
C GLU A 91 8.04 8.93 15.67
N ASN A 92 8.47 10.05 15.11
CA ASN A 92 8.81 11.22 15.91
C ASN A 92 7.60 12.03 16.38
N GLN A 93 6.40 11.61 16.01
CA GLN A 93 5.16 12.28 16.42
C GLN A 93 4.31 11.41 17.34
N THR A 94 4.81 10.25 17.69
CA THR A 94 4.05 9.26 18.45
C THR A 94 4.88 8.83 19.66
N ASP A 95 4.21 8.50 20.75
CA ASP A 95 4.88 7.93 21.90
C ASP A 95 5.70 6.71 21.46
N GLN A 96 6.96 6.66 21.84
CA GLN A 96 7.89 5.63 21.37
C GLN A 96 7.40 4.21 21.67
N LYS A 97 6.92 4.00 22.88
CA LYS A 97 6.45 2.68 23.28
C LYS A 97 5.23 2.26 22.46
N GLN A 98 4.31 3.17 22.28
CA GLN A 98 3.11 2.93 21.51
C GLN A 98 3.46 2.66 20.04
N PHE A 99 4.39 3.42 19.51
CA PHE A 99 4.82 3.24 18.13
C PHE A 99 5.44 1.86 17.94
N GLU A 100 6.31 1.43 18.84
CA GLU A 100 6.97 0.13 18.71
C GLU A 100 5.97 -1.02 18.77
N LEU A 101 4.97 -0.91 19.61
CA LEU A 101 3.93 -1.94 19.68
C LEU A 101 3.16 -2.02 18.36
N SER A 102 2.79 -0.88 17.82
CA SER A 102 2.07 -0.83 16.56
C SER A 102 2.91 -1.33 15.40
N TRP A 103 4.18 -0.96 15.40
CA TRP A 103 5.10 -1.40 14.36
C TRP A 103 5.24 -2.91 14.34
N ARG A 104 5.41 -3.51 15.49
CA ARG A 104 5.53 -4.97 15.58
C ARG A 104 4.27 -5.68 15.13
N SER A 105 3.14 -5.10 15.46
CA SER A 105 1.86 -5.69 15.12
C SER A 105 1.52 -5.56 13.64
N ALA A 106 1.77 -4.40 13.06
CA ALA A 106 1.32 -4.09 11.70
C ALA A 106 2.38 -4.27 10.63
N CYS A 107 3.65 -4.12 10.99
CA CYS A 107 4.71 -4.01 9.98
C CYS A 107 5.71 -5.14 9.97
N THR A 108 5.84 -5.89 11.08
CA THR A 108 6.78 -6.98 11.12
C THR A 108 6.20 -8.16 10.36
N PRO A 109 6.85 -8.63 9.32
CA PRO A 109 6.32 -9.75 8.55
C PRO A 109 6.27 -11.01 9.40
N SER A 110 5.25 -11.80 9.18
CA SER A 110 5.04 -13.02 9.93
C SER A 110 6.12 -14.07 9.68
N TRP A 111 6.81 -13.96 8.56
CA TRP A 111 7.85 -14.92 8.25
C TRP A 111 9.15 -14.60 8.99
N LYS A 112 9.17 -13.54 9.70
CA LYS A 112 10.35 -13.18 10.47
C LYS A 112 10.38 -13.72 11.91
#